data_b17c882676573935610ff4c49507a318
#
_entry.id   b17c882676573935610ff4c49507a318
#
_cell.length_a   1.000
_cell.length_b   1.000
_cell.length_c   1.000
_cell.angle_alpha   90.00
_cell.angle_beta   90.00
_cell.angle_gamma   90.00
#
_symmetry.space_group_name_H-M   'P 1'
#
loop_
_entity.id
_entity.type
_entity.pdbx_description
1 polymer ?
#
loop_
_entity_poly.entity_id
_entity_poly.type
_entity_poly.pdbx_seq_one_letter_code
_entity_poly.pdbx_strand_id
1 'polypeptide(L)'
;MGDDGNPVTKQILLCAHDIFPVDILNNNGVHEVHFCVVRNGKMGEVLLPQRALATKDDTIKQLASQNVMAAFGTGNDKNFHEYIRACVEKMSSEKAPIKVPSSFGWQDDHTFVYAGKVYSPNQPPVMVPMSDLANIVSNTQPTGTMENWRKVVDMLVRRQMWDQLAVMMASAASPLMGFTGLFGCTVHVASSESGTGKSLSLDAGASIWGHPVHYRTGAGTSAVAMQQRLGLLRSMPLITDEITTNNRKDFEWFPAFLFSMSEGRGKERMESGTNRERLNLSIWAALAIMSSNRGAMDYLAGARDHASEGELRRLIEFAMDQKLEWNQDEINLIKSLHSNYGLAGNIYAQYLVDHREEIKALTNECVAQMYAEFNAASDERFWMATVGCVVAACILFNRAGIAAIPVHEIIEAYKRQIITLRACIKGGKRSAEDVLNAYIQEYQGKFVVVKYGEKASPAAMFSDGTTIGKQTTRAEVMGRVEHGVTEGGVDFYIEERLMRMFCSNMSFSYTNFKSDIAQQFTVTFISKKDMMSKTEGPPMRVAAIKISRHIHTLEDAVLQPVIPVAVG
;
A
#
# COMPACT_ATOMS: atom_id res chain seq x y z
N MET A 1 -67.54 -7.59 -19.31
CA MET A 1 -68.66 -8.51 -19.16
C MET A 1 -68.86 -9.12 -20.52
N GLY A 2 -69.01 -10.43 -20.63
CA GLY A 2 -69.41 -11.08 -21.88
C GLY A 2 -70.88 -10.75 -22.19
N ASP A 3 -71.34 -11.04 -23.41
CA ASP A 3 -72.72 -10.81 -23.80
C ASP A 3 -73.78 -11.47 -22.91
N ASP A 4 -73.35 -12.42 -22.06
CA ASP A 4 -74.16 -13.13 -21.11
C ASP A 4 -74.12 -12.62 -19.66
N GLY A 5 -73.51 -11.43 -19.42
CA GLY A 5 -73.36 -10.84 -18.09
C GLY A 5 -72.35 -11.53 -17.16
N ASN A 6 -71.68 -12.58 -17.60
CA ASN A 6 -70.66 -13.26 -16.83
C ASN A 6 -69.31 -12.59 -16.93
N PRO A 7 -68.47 -12.55 -15.87
CA PRO A 7 -67.12 -12.01 -15.90
C PRO A 7 -66.27 -12.83 -16.88
N VAL A 8 -65.83 -12.19 -17.98
CA VAL A 8 -64.88 -12.79 -18.93
C VAL A 8 -63.47 -12.67 -18.34
N THR A 9 -62.87 -13.76 -18.03
CA THR A 9 -61.47 -13.82 -17.62
C THR A 9 -60.59 -13.68 -18.86
N LYS A 10 -59.93 -12.51 -18.99
CA LYS A 10 -58.98 -12.26 -20.06
C LYS A 10 -57.56 -12.65 -19.58
N GLN A 11 -56.97 -13.59 -20.29
CA GLN A 11 -55.54 -13.89 -20.06
C GLN A 11 -54.66 -12.82 -20.76
N ILE A 12 -53.73 -12.26 -20.04
CA ILE A 12 -52.79 -11.26 -20.57
C ILE A 12 -51.37 -11.82 -20.37
N LEU A 13 -50.59 -11.88 -21.45
CA LEU A 13 -49.17 -12.20 -21.39
C LEU A 13 -48.43 -11.00 -20.81
N LEU A 14 -47.81 -11.15 -19.67
CA LEU A 14 -47.07 -10.08 -18.99
C LEU A 14 -45.58 -10.02 -19.38
N CYS A 15 -44.98 -11.17 -19.62
CA CYS A 15 -43.56 -11.32 -19.98
C CYS A 15 -43.41 -12.56 -20.88
N ALA A 16 -42.46 -12.53 -21.81
CA ALA A 16 -42.15 -13.67 -22.67
C ALA A 16 -41.41 -14.81 -21.94
N HIS A 17 -40.98 -14.56 -20.73
CA HIS A 17 -40.23 -15.50 -19.90
C HIS A 17 -40.95 -15.73 -18.58
N ASP A 18 -40.85 -16.93 -18.06
CA ASP A 18 -41.29 -17.16 -16.69
C ASP A 18 -40.29 -16.46 -15.72
N ILE A 19 -40.85 -15.61 -14.88
CA ILE A 19 -40.09 -14.90 -13.85
C ILE A 19 -40.81 -15.02 -12.51
N PHE A 20 -40.05 -15.41 -11.49
CA PHE A 20 -40.55 -15.51 -10.12
C PHE A 20 -39.44 -15.21 -9.11
N PRO A 21 -39.75 -14.57 -7.96
CA PRO A 21 -38.79 -14.31 -6.92
C PRO A 21 -38.41 -15.61 -6.20
N VAL A 22 -37.13 -15.71 -5.84
CA VAL A 22 -36.57 -16.85 -5.13
C VAL A 22 -36.30 -16.49 -3.67
N ASP A 23 -35.58 -15.36 -3.47
CA ASP A 23 -35.21 -14.88 -2.15
C ASP A 23 -35.13 -13.35 -2.11
N ILE A 24 -35.19 -12.79 -0.90
CA ILE A 24 -34.84 -11.41 -0.62
C ILE A 24 -33.47 -11.42 0.05
N LEU A 25 -32.50 -10.71 -0.54
CA LEU A 25 -31.15 -10.60 -0.07
C LEU A 25 -31.01 -9.29 0.72
N ASN A 26 -30.37 -9.35 1.90
CA ASN A 26 -30.02 -8.19 2.70
C ASN A 26 -28.51 -7.98 2.64
N ASN A 27 -28.08 -6.97 1.88
CA ASN A 27 -26.69 -6.54 1.75
C ASN A 27 -26.49 -5.29 2.62
N ASN A 28 -26.12 -5.46 3.89
CA ASN A 28 -25.88 -4.36 4.84
C ASN A 28 -27.01 -3.31 4.90
N GLY A 29 -28.25 -3.77 4.92
CA GLY A 29 -29.43 -2.91 4.97
C GLY A 29 -29.96 -2.48 3.62
N VAL A 30 -29.26 -2.77 2.53
CA VAL A 30 -29.80 -2.65 1.17
C VAL A 30 -30.42 -3.98 0.78
N HIS A 31 -31.72 -3.97 0.48
CA HIS A 31 -32.44 -5.17 0.09
C HIS A 31 -32.50 -5.31 -1.43
N GLU A 32 -32.19 -6.50 -1.91
CA GLU A 32 -32.32 -6.89 -3.31
C GLU A 32 -33.20 -8.13 -3.43
N VAL A 33 -34.03 -8.17 -4.44
CA VAL A 33 -34.85 -9.36 -4.74
C VAL A 33 -34.17 -10.18 -5.81
N HIS A 34 -33.91 -11.42 -5.49
CA HIS A 34 -33.37 -12.41 -6.41
C HIS A 34 -34.52 -13.09 -7.14
N PHE A 35 -34.53 -12.98 -8.46
CA PHE A 35 -35.50 -13.62 -9.34
C PHE A 35 -34.84 -14.73 -10.16
N CYS A 36 -35.54 -15.84 -10.31
CA CYS A 36 -35.26 -16.82 -11.35
C CYS A 36 -36.04 -16.46 -12.61
N VAL A 37 -35.35 -16.50 -13.76
CA VAL A 37 -35.93 -16.27 -15.08
C VAL A 37 -35.68 -17.50 -15.95
N VAL A 38 -36.73 -18.12 -16.47
CA VAL A 38 -36.59 -19.26 -17.38
C VAL A 38 -36.66 -18.80 -18.82
N ARG A 39 -35.58 -18.99 -19.57
CA ARG A 39 -35.46 -18.64 -20.99
C ARG A 39 -35.11 -19.89 -21.80
N ASN A 40 -35.98 -20.27 -22.74
CA ASN A 40 -35.73 -21.45 -23.58
C ASN A 40 -35.33 -22.71 -22.78
N GLY A 41 -35.98 -22.95 -21.64
CA GLY A 41 -35.70 -24.09 -20.77
C GLY A 41 -34.42 -23.97 -19.95
N LYS A 42 -33.71 -22.84 -20.01
CA LYS A 42 -32.55 -22.54 -19.18
C LYS A 42 -32.91 -21.55 -18.09
N MET A 43 -32.51 -21.85 -16.85
CA MET A 43 -32.64 -20.93 -15.73
C MET A 43 -31.54 -19.85 -15.80
N GLY A 44 -31.93 -18.62 -15.58
CA GLY A 44 -31.05 -17.47 -15.38
C GLY A 44 -31.46 -16.72 -14.11
N GLU A 45 -30.59 -15.90 -13.59
CA GLU A 45 -30.80 -15.11 -12.38
C GLU A 45 -30.88 -13.63 -12.74
N VAL A 46 -31.74 -12.90 -12.02
CA VAL A 46 -31.91 -11.45 -12.11
C VAL A 46 -32.00 -10.88 -10.71
N LEU A 47 -31.21 -9.85 -10.42
CA LEU A 47 -31.23 -9.14 -9.16
C LEU A 47 -31.87 -7.76 -9.33
N LEU A 48 -32.88 -7.47 -8.51
CA LEU A 48 -33.61 -6.21 -8.55
C LEU A 48 -33.51 -5.50 -7.20
N PRO A 49 -32.90 -4.32 -7.11
CA PRO A 49 -32.92 -3.54 -5.87
C PRO A 49 -34.37 -3.30 -5.41
N GLN A 50 -34.70 -3.65 -4.15
CA GLN A 50 -36.09 -3.53 -3.67
C GLN A 50 -36.64 -2.11 -3.78
N ARG A 51 -35.77 -1.09 -3.66
CA ARG A 51 -36.14 0.32 -3.90
C ARG A 51 -36.69 0.57 -5.32
N ALA A 52 -36.27 -0.19 -6.32
CA ALA A 52 -36.76 -0.03 -7.69
C ALA A 52 -38.25 -0.41 -7.82
N LEU A 53 -38.80 -1.17 -6.86
CA LEU A 53 -40.23 -1.49 -6.81
C LEU A 53 -41.10 -0.31 -6.40
N ALA A 54 -40.51 0.80 -5.94
CA ALA A 54 -41.24 2.00 -5.57
C ALA A 54 -41.96 2.66 -6.78
N THR A 55 -41.38 2.56 -7.95
CA THR A 55 -41.99 3.11 -9.18
C THR A 55 -41.99 2.08 -10.32
N LYS A 56 -43.03 2.14 -11.17
CA LYS A 56 -43.14 1.30 -12.36
C LYS A 56 -41.93 1.49 -13.28
N ASP A 57 -41.54 2.73 -13.51
CA ASP A 57 -40.51 3.07 -14.51
C ASP A 57 -39.12 2.56 -14.07
N ASP A 58 -38.80 2.62 -12.80
CA ASP A 58 -37.54 2.07 -12.27
C ASP A 58 -37.54 0.53 -12.34
N THR A 59 -38.63 -0.12 -11.96
CA THR A 59 -38.76 -1.59 -12.07
C THR A 59 -38.52 -2.05 -13.51
N ILE A 60 -39.26 -1.45 -14.48
CA ILE A 60 -39.14 -1.85 -15.88
C ILE A 60 -37.73 -1.57 -16.43
N LYS A 61 -37.13 -0.42 -16.14
CA LYS A 61 -35.74 -0.11 -16.55
C LYS A 61 -34.73 -1.12 -16.03
N GLN A 62 -34.81 -1.45 -14.73
CA GLN A 62 -33.87 -2.38 -14.09
C GLN A 62 -34.04 -3.80 -14.67
N LEU A 63 -35.24 -4.27 -14.86
CA LEU A 63 -35.51 -5.56 -15.49
C LEU A 63 -35.06 -5.61 -16.96
N ALA A 64 -35.34 -4.54 -17.72
CA ALA A 64 -34.93 -4.43 -19.13
C ALA A 64 -33.40 -4.43 -19.28
N SER A 65 -32.65 -3.80 -18.37
CA SER A 65 -31.19 -3.82 -18.39
C SER A 65 -30.61 -5.23 -18.23
N GLN A 66 -31.39 -6.16 -17.66
CA GLN A 66 -31.05 -7.57 -17.47
C GLN A 66 -31.78 -8.48 -18.46
N ASN A 67 -32.23 -7.90 -19.60
CA ASN A 67 -32.94 -8.59 -20.68
C ASN A 67 -34.25 -9.27 -20.24
N VAL A 68 -35.00 -8.64 -19.33
CA VAL A 68 -36.35 -9.03 -18.94
C VAL A 68 -37.30 -7.88 -19.28
N MET A 69 -38.16 -8.06 -20.26
CA MET A 69 -39.04 -7.03 -20.77
C MET A 69 -40.51 -7.43 -20.60
N ALA A 70 -41.36 -6.46 -20.27
CA ALA A 70 -42.79 -6.65 -20.35
C ALA A 70 -43.21 -7.00 -21.79
N ALA A 71 -44.22 -7.83 -21.92
CA ALA A 71 -44.78 -8.14 -23.22
C ALA A 71 -45.41 -6.87 -23.86
N PHE A 72 -45.30 -6.76 -25.18
CA PHE A 72 -45.84 -5.63 -25.90
C PHE A 72 -47.36 -5.52 -25.71
N GLY A 73 -47.85 -4.34 -25.40
CA GLY A 73 -49.27 -4.04 -25.26
C GLY A 73 -49.58 -2.87 -24.33
N THR A 74 -50.68 -2.18 -24.56
CA THR A 74 -51.09 -1.03 -23.75
C THR A 74 -51.35 -1.43 -22.30
N GLY A 75 -50.66 -0.81 -21.35
CA GLY A 75 -50.79 -1.07 -19.91
C GLY A 75 -50.02 -2.29 -19.39
N ASN A 76 -49.36 -3.05 -20.28
CA ASN A 76 -48.62 -4.25 -19.85
C ASN A 76 -47.46 -3.93 -18.88
N ASP A 77 -46.77 -2.81 -19.07
CA ASP A 77 -45.73 -2.37 -18.10
C ASP A 77 -46.29 -2.19 -16.69
N LYS A 78 -47.49 -1.64 -16.57
CA LYS A 78 -48.18 -1.48 -15.29
C LYS A 78 -48.54 -2.83 -14.69
N ASN A 79 -49.17 -3.69 -15.48
CA ASN A 79 -49.59 -5.02 -15.04
C ASN A 79 -48.40 -5.88 -14.65
N PHE A 80 -47.28 -5.79 -15.39
CA PHE A 80 -46.04 -6.50 -15.07
C PHE A 80 -45.42 -5.99 -13.79
N HIS A 81 -45.34 -4.68 -13.56
CA HIS A 81 -44.89 -4.10 -12.30
C HIS A 81 -45.77 -4.55 -11.11
N GLU A 82 -47.09 -4.52 -11.26
CA GLU A 82 -48.01 -4.99 -10.21
C GLU A 82 -47.83 -6.48 -9.89
N TYR A 83 -47.61 -7.31 -10.91
CA TYR A 83 -47.28 -8.72 -10.73
C TYR A 83 -45.98 -8.91 -9.93
N ILE A 84 -44.91 -8.25 -10.34
CA ILE A 84 -43.60 -8.32 -9.64
C ILE A 84 -43.77 -7.88 -8.20
N ARG A 85 -44.46 -6.76 -7.93
CA ARG A 85 -44.73 -6.31 -6.56
C ARG A 85 -45.49 -7.32 -5.73
N ALA A 86 -46.59 -7.85 -6.27
CA ALA A 86 -47.40 -8.83 -5.57
C ALA A 86 -46.61 -10.11 -5.19
N CYS A 87 -45.74 -10.57 -6.12
CA CYS A 87 -44.86 -11.70 -5.85
C CYS A 87 -43.88 -11.43 -4.72
N VAL A 88 -43.25 -10.24 -4.73
CA VAL A 88 -42.27 -9.84 -3.68
C VAL A 88 -42.97 -9.60 -2.35
N GLU A 89 -44.15 -8.97 -2.34
CA GLU A 89 -44.95 -8.72 -1.14
C GLU A 89 -45.35 -10.04 -0.45
N LYS A 90 -45.82 -11.02 -1.25
CA LYS A 90 -46.12 -12.35 -0.76
C LYS A 90 -44.88 -13.03 -0.15
N MET A 91 -43.74 -13.01 -0.87
CA MET A 91 -42.51 -13.61 -0.36
C MET A 91 -42.01 -12.92 0.91
N SER A 92 -42.09 -11.57 0.99
CA SER A 92 -41.70 -10.80 2.18
C SER A 92 -42.54 -11.15 3.41
N SER A 93 -43.78 -11.61 3.23
CA SER A 93 -44.64 -12.07 4.34
C SER A 93 -44.32 -13.48 4.78
N GLU A 94 -43.71 -14.30 3.94
CA GLU A 94 -43.43 -15.72 4.19
C GLU A 94 -41.98 -16.01 4.60
N LYS A 95 -41.04 -15.17 4.12
CA LYS A 95 -39.59 -15.37 4.32
C LYS A 95 -38.90 -14.12 4.86
N ALA A 96 -38.03 -14.30 5.86
CA ALA A 96 -37.10 -13.23 6.26
C ALA A 96 -35.99 -13.04 5.22
N PRO A 97 -35.50 -11.80 5.03
CA PRO A 97 -34.38 -11.53 4.12
C PRO A 97 -33.12 -12.31 4.53
N ILE A 98 -32.47 -12.91 3.56
CA ILE A 98 -31.21 -13.63 3.74
C ILE A 98 -30.07 -12.62 3.80
N LYS A 99 -29.32 -12.61 4.89
CA LYS A 99 -28.13 -11.77 4.99
C LYS A 99 -27.05 -12.32 4.06
N VAL A 100 -26.64 -11.52 3.07
CA VAL A 100 -25.56 -11.88 2.14
C VAL A 100 -24.31 -11.07 2.45
N PRO A 101 -23.14 -11.68 2.24
CA PRO A 101 -21.88 -10.97 2.43
C PRO A 101 -21.70 -9.85 1.39
N SER A 102 -21.26 -8.68 1.84
CA SER A 102 -20.89 -7.54 0.98
C SER A 102 -19.40 -7.39 0.79
N SER A 103 -18.61 -8.31 1.33
CA SER A 103 -17.15 -8.28 1.27
C SER A 103 -16.61 -9.71 1.31
N PHE A 104 -15.34 -9.85 0.92
CA PHE A 104 -14.57 -11.08 1.06
C PHE A 104 -13.94 -11.21 2.45
N GLY A 105 -13.24 -12.32 2.68
CA GLY A 105 -12.51 -12.58 3.92
C GLY A 105 -13.42 -12.86 5.12
N TRP A 106 -12.92 -12.65 6.32
CA TRP A 106 -13.64 -12.87 7.56
C TRP A 106 -14.85 -11.94 7.67
N GLN A 107 -16.04 -12.48 7.86
CA GLN A 107 -17.28 -11.74 8.13
C GLN A 107 -17.50 -11.60 9.63
N ASP A 108 -17.23 -12.66 10.36
CA ASP A 108 -17.32 -12.81 11.81
C ASP A 108 -16.29 -13.87 12.27
N ASP A 109 -16.43 -14.37 13.48
CA ASP A 109 -15.54 -15.38 14.06
C ASP A 109 -15.69 -16.78 13.46
N HIS A 110 -16.71 -17.03 12.62
CA HIS A 110 -17.03 -18.37 12.12
C HIS A 110 -17.18 -18.46 10.61
N THR A 111 -17.20 -17.32 9.93
CA THR A 111 -17.50 -17.26 8.50
C THR A 111 -16.42 -16.57 7.71
N PHE A 112 -15.99 -17.22 6.62
CA PHE A 112 -15.05 -16.65 5.65
C PHE A 112 -15.66 -16.68 4.25
N VAL A 113 -15.55 -15.58 3.52
CA VAL A 113 -16.10 -15.44 2.17
C VAL A 113 -14.98 -15.41 1.15
N TYR A 114 -15.06 -16.32 0.17
CA TYR A 114 -14.10 -16.39 -0.92
C TYR A 114 -14.75 -16.99 -2.18
N ALA A 115 -14.39 -16.48 -3.36
CA ALA A 115 -14.85 -16.98 -4.67
C ALA A 115 -16.39 -17.12 -4.79
N GLY A 116 -17.17 -16.20 -4.20
CA GLY A 116 -18.64 -16.28 -4.20
C GLY A 116 -19.22 -17.36 -3.29
N LYS A 117 -18.43 -17.88 -2.37
CA LYS A 117 -18.85 -18.92 -1.41
C LYS A 117 -18.63 -18.43 0.01
N VAL A 118 -19.53 -18.86 0.90
CA VAL A 118 -19.40 -18.75 2.35
C VAL A 118 -18.85 -20.07 2.87
N TYR A 119 -17.74 -20.00 3.57
CA TYR A 119 -17.09 -21.10 4.27
C TYR A 119 -17.46 -21.03 5.75
N SER A 120 -17.90 -22.15 6.31
CA SER A 120 -18.25 -22.30 7.72
C SER A 120 -17.59 -23.56 8.29
N PRO A 121 -17.32 -23.63 9.62
CA PRO A 121 -16.61 -24.74 10.22
C PRO A 121 -17.33 -26.09 9.97
N ASN A 122 -16.58 -27.08 9.50
CA ASN A 122 -17.02 -28.44 9.27
C ASN A 122 -18.26 -28.56 8.36
N GLN A 123 -18.47 -27.61 7.45
CA GLN A 123 -19.56 -27.61 6.49
C GLN A 123 -19.04 -27.38 5.07
N PRO A 124 -19.66 -27.96 4.05
CA PRO A 124 -19.32 -27.66 2.67
C PRO A 124 -19.62 -26.18 2.37
N PRO A 125 -18.76 -25.50 1.57
CA PRO A 125 -18.97 -24.11 1.20
C PRO A 125 -20.28 -23.91 0.43
N VAL A 126 -21.01 -22.84 0.78
CA VAL A 126 -22.31 -22.51 0.18
C VAL A 126 -22.12 -21.34 -0.79
N MET A 127 -22.60 -21.51 -2.03
CA MET A 127 -22.64 -20.40 -3.01
C MET A 127 -23.62 -19.33 -2.55
N VAL A 128 -23.21 -18.07 -2.68
CA VAL A 128 -24.05 -16.91 -2.35
C VAL A 128 -23.97 -15.88 -3.50
N PRO A 129 -25.09 -15.28 -3.86
CA PRO A 129 -25.08 -14.21 -4.85
C PRO A 129 -24.34 -12.99 -4.26
N MET A 130 -23.43 -12.44 -5.04
CA MET A 130 -22.61 -11.27 -4.68
C MET A 130 -22.57 -10.29 -5.85
N SER A 131 -23.71 -9.62 -6.13
CA SER A 131 -23.88 -8.73 -7.29
C SER A 131 -22.87 -7.61 -7.35
N ASP A 132 -22.63 -6.94 -6.22
CA ASP A 132 -21.68 -5.81 -6.12
C ASP A 132 -20.21 -6.24 -6.31
N LEU A 133 -19.93 -7.53 -6.17
CA LEU A 133 -18.59 -8.12 -6.24
C LEU A 133 -18.42 -9.04 -7.44
N ALA A 134 -19.37 -9.07 -8.37
CA ALA A 134 -19.39 -10.03 -9.49
C ALA A 134 -18.07 -10.06 -10.28
N ASN A 135 -17.45 -8.91 -10.54
CA ASN A 135 -16.15 -8.84 -11.21
C ASN A 135 -15.01 -9.47 -10.40
N ILE A 136 -15.02 -9.32 -9.08
CA ILE A 136 -14.00 -9.94 -8.24
C ILE A 136 -14.28 -11.44 -8.12
N VAL A 137 -15.53 -11.82 -7.92
CA VAL A 137 -15.95 -13.22 -7.86
C VAL A 137 -15.55 -13.98 -9.13
N SER A 138 -15.79 -13.42 -10.32
CA SER A 138 -15.42 -14.06 -11.58
C SER A 138 -13.92 -14.30 -11.72
N ASN A 139 -13.10 -13.38 -11.19
CA ASN A 139 -11.64 -13.48 -11.22
C ASN A 139 -11.05 -14.35 -10.11
N THR A 140 -11.86 -14.79 -9.14
CA THR A 140 -11.42 -15.64 -8.01
C THR A 140 -11.89 -17.08 -8.13
N GLN A 141 -12.62 -17.45 -9.19
CA GLN A 141 -13.07 -18.83 -9.39
C GLN A 141 -11.89 -19.76 -9.58
N PRO A 142 -11.79 -20.86 -8.79
CA PRO A 142 -10.69 -21.82 -8.93
C PRO A 142 -10.67 -22.44 -10.33
N THR A 143 -9.50 -22.41 -10.96
CA THR A 143 -9.32 -22.92 -12.33
C THR A 143 -8.06 -23.77 -12.40
N GLY A 144 -8.08 -24.81 -13.25
CA GLY A 144 -6.95 -25.69 -13.49
C GLY A 144 -6.80 -26.81 -12.45
N THR A 145 -5.55 -27.19 -12.15
CA THR A 145 -5.23 -28.29 -11.23
C THR A 145 -4.24 -27.86 -10.15
N MET A 146 -4.43 -28.39 -8.95
CA MET A 146 -3.53 -28.12 -7.81
C MET A 146 -2.12 -28.66 -8.07
N GLU A 147 -1.98 -29.73 -8.83
CA GLU A 147 -0.68 -30.30 -9.21
C GLU A 147 0.14 -29.31 -10.06
N ASN A 148 -0.49 -28.71 -11.07
CA ASN A 148 0.22 -27.76 -11.93
C ASN A 148 0.55 -26.46 -11.17
N TRP A 149 -0.33 -25.99 -10.30
CA TRP A 149 -0.03 -24.85 -9.44
C TRP A 149 1.16 -25.14 -8.51
N ARG A 150 1.22 -26.34 -7.88
CA ARG A 150 2.35 -26.75 -7.03
C ARG A 150 3.67 -26.81 -7.77
N LYS A 151 3.69 -27.26 -9.04
CA LYS A 151 4.92 -27.28 -9.84
C LYS A 151 5.60 -25.91 -9.91
N VAL A 152 4.82 -24.82 -9.93
CA VAL A 152 5.39 -23.46 -9.90
C VAL A 152 6.00 -23.16 -8.54
N VAL A 153 5.31 -23.47 -7.45
CA VAL A 153 5.87 -23.29 -6.09
C VAL A 153 7.13 -24.12 -5.89
N ASP A 154 7.12 -25.39 -6.32
CA ASP A 154 8.28 -26.28 -6.25
C ASP A 154 9.45 -25.76 -7.08
N MET A 155 9.19 -25.10 -8.21
CA MET A 155 10.21 -24.42 -9.00
C MET A 155 10.82 -23.25 -8.22
N LEU A 156 10.01 -22.41 -7.58
CA LEU A 156 10.51 -21.30 -6.76
C LEU A 156 11.41 -21.81 -5.62
N VAL A 157 10.98 -22.88 -4.93
CA VAL A 157 11.77 -23.53 -3.86
C VAL A 157 13.07 -24.11 -4.41
N ARG A 158 13.02 -24.89 -5.49
CA ARG A 158 14.20 -25.51 -6.11
C ARG A 158 15.22 -24.48 -6.63
N ARG A 159 14.74 -23.34 -7.13
CA ARG A 159 15.54 -22.20 -7.58
C ARG A 159 16.00 -21.29 -6.44
N GLN A 160 15.65 -21.60 -5.20
CA GLN A 160 15.96 -20.79 -4.02
C GLN A 160 15.49 -19.33 -4.15
N MET A 161 14.33 -19.12 -4.79
CA MET A 161 13.75 -17.80 -5.00
C MET A 161 13.00 -17.32 -3.74
N TRP A 162 13.76 -17.15 -2.67
CA TRP A 162 13.21 -16.94 -1.33
C TRP A 162 12.46 -15.64 -1.20
N ASP A 163 12.92 -14.56 -1.84
CA ASP A 163 12.26 -13.26 -1.80
C ASP A 163 10.91 -13.30 -2.54
N GLN A 164 10.86 -13.96 -3.72
CA GLN A 164 9.62 -14.14 -4.46
C GLN A 164 8.62 -15.01 -3.68
N LEU A 165 9.11 -16.07 -3.06
CA LEU A 165 8.30 -16.96 -2.25
C LEU A 165 7.82 -16.27 -0.96
N ALA A 166 8.64 -15.42 -0.32
CA ALA A 166 8.28 -14.62 0.83
C ALA A 166 7.15 -13.63 0.52
N VAL A 167 7.23 -12.95 -0.64
CA VAL A 167 6.16 -12.06 -1.12
C VAL A 167 4.89 -12.85 -1.47
N MET A 168 5.00 -14.02 -2.09
CA MET A 168 3.87 -14.91 -2.33
C MET A 168 3.18 -15.28 -1.00
N MET A 169 3.95 -15.65 0.01
CA MET A 169 3.39 -16.05 1.32
C MET A 169 2.80 -14.88 2.11
N ALA A 170 3.22 -13.63 1.85
CA ALA A 170 2.52 -12.46 2.38
C ALA A 170 1.06 -12.40 1.90
N SER A 171 0.79 -12.85 0.66
CA SER A 171 -0.58 -12.96 0.15
C SER A 171 -1.42 -13.96 0.96
N ALA A 172 -0.87 -15.13 1.29
CA ALA A 172 -1.52 -16.14 2.13
C ALA A 172 -1.68 -15.66 3.60
N ALA A 173 -0.76 -14.83 4.08
CA ALA A 173 -0.75 -14.30 5.44
C ALA A 173 -1.83 -13.23 5.71
N SER A 174 -2.33 -12.58 4.66
CA SER A 174 -3.28 -11.46 4.79
C SER A 174 -4.49 -11.77 5.69
N PRO A 175 -5.18 -12.92 5.56
CA PRO A 175 -6.32 -13.27 6.43
C PRO A 175 -5.99 -13.40 7.92
N LEU A 176 -4.71 -13.54 8.26
CA LEU A 176 -4.25 -13.72 9.64
C LEU A 176 -4.00 -12.39 10.35
N MET A 177 -3.86 -11.29 9.60
CA MET A 177 -3.46 -9.99 10.14
C MET A 177 -4.38 -9.52 11.29
N GLY A 178 -5.69 -9.73 11.17
CA GLY A 178 -6.66 -9.36 12.20
C GLY A 178 -6.47 -10.07 13.55
N PHE A 179 -5.84 -11.25 13.56
CA PHE A 179 -5.57 -11.99 14.80
C PHE A 179 -4.47 -11.35 15.66
N THR A 180 -3.64 -10.49 15.06
CA THR A 180 -2.55 -9.78 15.76
C THR A 180 -3.02 -8.53 16.50
N GLY A 181 -4.28 -8.12 16.33
CA GLY A 181 -4.80 -6.84 16.82
C GLY A 181 -4.35 -5.62 16.01
N LEU A 182 -3.63 -5.82 14.90
CA LEU A 182 -3.25 -4.78 13.95
C LEU A 182 -4.05 -4.93 12.66
N PHE A 183 -4.17 -3.82 11.91
CA PHE A 183 -5.07 -3.79 10.76
C PHE A 183 -4.38 -3.94 9.41
N GLY A 184 -3.06 -3.70 9.34
CA GLY A 184 -2.36 -3.90 8.09
C GLY A 184 -0.95 -3.35 8.03
N CYS A 185 -0.23 -3.84 7.03
CA CYS A 185 1.10 -3.41 6.64
C CYS A 185 1.22 -3.53 5.12
N THR A 186 2.19 -2.83 4.54
CA THR A 186 2.50 -2.92 3.11
C THR A 186 3.76 -3.75 2.89
N VAL A 187 3.70 -4.73 1.99
CA VAL A 187 4.87 -5.43 1.46
C VAL A 187 5.13 -4.86 0.06
N HIS A 188 6.25 -4.19 -0.08
CA HIS A 188 6.63 -3.50 -1.32
C HIS A 188 7.74 -4.26 -2.03
N VAL A 189 7.62 -4.40 -3.35
CA VAL A 189 8.61 -5.05 -4.19
C VAL A 189 9.19 -4.02 -5.15
N ALA A 190 10.45 -3.69 -4.98
CA ALA A 190 11.14 -2.70 -5.79
C ALA A 190 12.19 -3.34 -6.69
N SER A 191 12.32 -2.84 -7.91
CA SER A 191 13.43 -3.15 -8.81
C SER A 191 13.53 -2.11 -9.90
N SER A 192 14.71 -1.54 -10.10
CA SER A 192 15.01 -0.66 -11.23
C SER A 192 15.20 -1.43 -12.54
N GLU A 193 15.50 -2.74 -12.43
CA GLU A 193 15.79 -3.61 -13.57
C GLU A 193 14.56 -4.44 -13.96
N SER A 194 14.47 -4.79 -15.23
CA SER A 194 13.47 -5.75 -15.73
C SER A 194 13.99 -7.19 -15.64
N GLY A 195 13.09 -8.17 -15.47
CA GLY A 195 13.46 -9.58 -15.44
C GLY A 195 14.01 -10.08 -14.09
N THR A 196 13.75 -9.36 -13.01
CA THR A 196 14.19 -9.70 -11.63
C THR A 196 13.20 -10.57 -10.85
N GLY A 197 12.07 -10.93 -11.45
CA GLY A 197 11.04 -11.76 -10.80
C GLY A 197 10.00 -10.96 -10.00
N LYS A 198 10.02 -9.61 -10.06
CA LYS A 198 9.03 -8.73 -9.42
C LYS A 198 7.58 -9.13 -9.77
N SER A 199 7.25 -9.17 -11.06
CA SER A 199 5.90 -9.56 -11.51
C SER A 199 5.56 -11.01 -11.17
N LEU A 200 6.57 -11.93 -11.20
CA LEU A 200 6.36 -13.32 -10.81
C LEU A 200 5.94 -13.46 -9.35
N SER A 201 6.55 -12.68 -8.42
CA SER A 201 6.16 -12.73 -7.02
C SER A 201 4.71 -12.27 -6.79
N LEU A 202 4.28 -11.24 -7.54
CA LEU A 202 2.89 -10.77 -7.50
C LEU A 202 1.94 -11.79 -8.13
N ASP A 203 2.32 -12.37 -9.28
CA ASP A 203 1.53 -13.41 -9.97
C ASP A 203 1.36 -14.66 -9.09
N ALA A 204 2.43 -15.11 -8.46
CA ALA A 204 2.39 -16.24 -7.54
C ALA A 204 1.49 -15.93 -6.32
N GLY A 205 1.60 -14.74 -5.74
CA GLY A 205 0.75 -14.29 -4.63
C GLY A 205 -0.72 -14.19 -5.03
N ALA A 206 -1.01 -13.60 -6.19
CA ALA A 206 -2.37 -13.46 -6.71
C ALA A 206 -2.98 -14.83 -7.05
N SER A 207 -2.18 -15.78 -7.58
CA SER A 207 -2.64 -17.12 -7.98
C SER A 207 -3.18 -17.96 -6.81
N ILE A 208 -2.83 -17.63 -5.57
CA ILE A 208 -3.44 -18.26 -4.39
C ILE A 208 -4.94 -18.01 -4.39
N TRP A 209 -5.37 -16.78 -4.70
CA TRP A 209 -6.71 -16.29 -4.51
C TRP A 209 -7.50 -16.09 -5.82
N GLY A 210 -6.85 -15.97 -6.96
CA GLY A 210 -7.54 -15.70 -8.22
C GLY A 210 -6.61 -15.63 -9.41
N HIS A 211 -7.14 -15.15 -10.53
CA HIS A 211 -6.38 -15.00 -11.76
C HIS A 211 -5.21 -14.02 -11.56
N PRO A 212 -3.96 -14.42 -11.84
CA PRO A 212 -2.76 -13.65 -11.54
C PRO A 212 -2.83 -12.18 -11.97
N VAL A 213 -3.33 -11.90 -13.17
CA VAL A 213 -3.42 -10.54 -13.72
C VAL A 213 -4.72 -9.84 -13.29
N HIS A 214 -5.88 -10.53 -13.39
CA HIS A 214 -7.18 -9.87 -13.17
C HIS A 214 -7.55 -9.68 -11.70
N TYR A 215 -6.94 -10.43 -10.78
CA TYR A 215 -7.08 -10.18 -9.35
C TYR A 215 -6.39 -8.89 -8.92
N ARG A 216 -5.26 -8.55 -9.55
CA ARG A 216 -4.46 -7.36 -9.24
C ARG A 216 -5.12 -6.06 -9.69
N THR A 217 -4.74 -4.97 -9.07
CA THR A 217 -4.98 -3.62 -9.57
C THR A 217 -3.72 -3.11 -10.29
N GLY A 218 -3.88 -2.22 -11.27
CA GLY A 218 -2.77 -1.67 -12.05
C GLY A 218 -2.45 -0.22 -11.70
N ALA A 219 -1.42 0.32 -12.35
CA ALA A 219 -0.86 1.66 -12.15
C ALA A 219 -1.87 2.83 -12.20
N GLY A 220 -2.97 2.67 -12.95
CA GLY A 220 -4.01 3.70 -13.05
C GLY A 220 -5.01 3.73 -11.88
N THR A 221 -4.87 2.86 -10.88
CA THR A 221 -5.81 2.78 -9.76
C THR A 221 -5.55 3.89 -8.76
N SER A 222 -6.53 4.76 -8.52
CA SER A 222 -6.41 5.83 -7.53
C SER A 222 -6.35 5.30 -6.10
N ALA A 223 -5.72 6.05 -5.18
CA ALA A 223 -5.66 5.69 -3.76
C ALA A 223 -7.06 5.47 -3.15
N VAL A 224 -8.06 6.24 -3.57
CA VAL A 224 -9.45 6.09 -3.13
C VAL A 224 -10.03 4.76 -3.60
N ALA A 225 -9.79 4.38 -4.86
CA ALA A 225 -10.24 3.10 -5.40
C ALA A 225 -9.55 1.91 -4.71
N MET A 226 -8.26 2.04 -4.36
CA MET A 226 -7.54 1.03 -3.58
C MET A 226 -8.14 0.87 -2.17
N GLN A 227 -8.47 1.97 -1.47
CA GLN A 227 -9.13 1.92 -0.16
C GLN A 227 -10.53 1.29 -0.24
N GLN A 228 -11.30 1.61 -1.28
CA GLN A 228 -12.61 0.97 -1.50
C GLN A 228 -12.44 -0.52 -1.76
N ARG A 229 -11.47 -0.91 -2.60
CA ARG A 229 -11.18 -2.32 -2.86
C ARG A 229 -10.72 -3.07 -1.61
N LEU A 230 -9.91 -2.45 -0.73
CA LEU A 230 -9.56 -3.01 0.58
C LEU A 230 -10.81 -3.28 1.43
N GLY A 231 -11.78 -2.36 1.45
CA GLY A 231 -13.06 -2.57 2.13
C GLY A 231 -13.84 -3.78 1.58
N LEU A 232 -13.82 -3.99 0.25
CA LEU A 232 -14.43 -5.14 -0.40
C LEU A 232 -13.65 -6.44 -0.15
N LEU A 233 -12.31 -6.38 -0.13
CA LEU A 233 -11.44 -7.52 0.14
C LEU A 233 -11.37 -7.87 1.65
N ARG A 234 -11.51 -6.90 2.52
CA ARG A 234 -11.55 -6.96 3.98
C ARG A 234 -10.31 -7.59 4.62
N SER A 235 -10.16 -8.90 4.64
CA SER A 235 -8.97 -9.60 5.14
C SER A 235 -8.16 -10.28 4.04
N MET A 236 -8.65 -10.23 2.79
CA MET A 236 -7.93 -10.71 1.63
C MET A 236 -6.86 -9.71 1.20
N PRO A 237 -5.75 -10.15 0.57
CA PRO A 237 -4.67 -9.24 0.19
C PRO A 237 -5.10 -8.27 -0.92
N LEU A 238 -4.68 -7.01 -0.81
CA LEU A 238 -4.66 -6.09 -1.93
C LEU A 238 -3.34 -6.27 -2.68
N ILE A 239 -3.40 -6.61 -3.97
CA ILE A 239 -2.20 -6.74 -4.81
C ILE A 239 -2.27 -5.69 -5.92
N THR A 240 -1.24 -4.84 -5.98
CA THR A 240 -1.16 -3.74 -6.97
C THR A 240 0.14 -3.85 -7.73
N ASP A 241 0.03 -3.96 -9.04
CA ASP A 241 1.19 -3.96 -9.95
C ASP A 241 1.46 -2.53 -10.41
N GLU A 242 2.72 -2.12 -10.32
CA GLU A 242 3.26 -0.84 -10.77
C GLU A 242 2.55 0.39 -10.16
N ILE A 243 3.02 0.82 -9.00
CA ILE A 243 2.55 2.08 -8.39
C ILE A 243 3.32 3.32 -8.90
N THR A 244 4.20 3.12 -9.89
CA THR A 244 5.06 4.19 -10.42
C THR A 244 4.23 5.23 -11.16
N THR A 245 4.40 6.49 -10.80
CA THR A 245 3.89 7.63 -11.54
C THR A 245 5.07 8.50 -11.97
N ASN A 246 4.95 9.16 -13.12
CA ASN A 246 6.00 10.04 -13.66
C ASN A 246 5.95 11.44 -13.05
N ASN A 247 4.97 11.74 -12.20
CA ASN A 247 4.71 13.08 -11.70
C ASN A 247 4.94 13.13 -10.18
N ARG A 248 5.78 14.06 -9.70
CA ARG A 248 6.13 14.19 -8.27
C ARG A 248 4.89 14.36 -7.36
N LYS A 249 3.87 15.06 -7.84
CA LYS A 249 2.61 15.25 -7.10
C LYS A 249 1.83 13.96 -6.87
N ASP A 250 2.05 12.96 -7.72
CA ASP A 250 1.35 11.68 -7.62
C ASP A 250 1.92 10.79 -6.50
N PHE A 251 3.06 11.13 -5.90
CA PHE A 251 3.65 10.41 -4.77
C PHE A 251 3.07 10.81 -3.42
N GLU A 252 2.40 11.96 -3.32
CA GLU A 252 1.85 12.45 -2.06
C GLU A 252 0.79 11.52 -1.44
N TRP A 253 0.17 10.65 -2.25
CA TRP A 253 -0.80 9.69 -1.77
C TRP A 253 -0.19 8.51 -1.00
N PHE A 254 1.07 8.11 -1.33
CA PHE A 254 1.68 6.90 -0.80
C PHE A 254 1.89 6.93 0.71
N PRO A 255 2.45 8.00 1.32
CA PRO A 255 2.52 8.13 2.77
C PRO A 255 1.15 8.02 3.45
N ALA A 256 0.14 8.70 2.91
CA ALA A 256 -1.22 8.65 3.43
C ALA A 256 -1.84 7.25 3.31
N PHE A 257 -1.50 6.51 2.26
CA PHE A 257 -1.93 5.13 2.07
C PHE A 257 -1.32 4.20 3.13
N LEU A 258 -0.02 4.32 3.42
CA LEU A 258 0.66 3.53 4.46
C LEU A 258 0.01 3.72 5.84
N PHE A 259 -0.36 4.95 6.19
CA PHE A 259 -1.10 5.22 7.41
C PHE A 259 -2.49 4.57 7.39
N SER A 260 -3.27 4.79 6.32
CA SER A 260 -4.62 4.21 6.22
C SER A 260 -4.60 2.68 6.28
N MET A 261 -3.59 2.03 5.66
CA MET A 261 -3.40 0.58 5.77
C MET A 261 -3.31 0.12 7.23
N SER A 262 -2.53 0.82 8.04
CA SER A 262 -2.34 0.49 9.45
C SER A 262 -3.52 0.88 10.35
N GLU A 263 -4.39 1.81 9.91
CA GLU A 263 -5.60 2.21 10.62
C GLU A 263 -6.79 1.28 10.34
N GLY A 264 -6.75 0.49 9.26
CA GLY A 264 -7.75 -0.50 8.92
C GLY A 264 -9.09 0.07 8.46
N ARG A 265 -9.13 1.34 8.07
CA ARG A 265 -10.36 2.01 7.62
C ARG A 265 -10.10 3.06 6.55
N GLY A 266 -11.09 3.24 5.68
CA GLY A 266 -11.09 4.30 4.67
C GLY A 266 -11.40 5.67 5.29
N LYS A 267 -11.21 6.73 4.50
CA LYS A 267 -11.56 8.10 4.93
C LYS A 267 -13.06 8.23 5.20
N GLU A 268 -13.40 8.79 6.35
CA GLU A 268 -14.76 9.17 6.72
C GLU A 268 -15.22 10.34 5.83
N ARG A 269 -16.48 10.31 5.43
CA ARG A 269 -17.09 11.36 4.59
C ARG A 269 -18.49 11.65 5.07
N MET A 270 -18.87 12.93 4.99
CA MET A 270 -20.25 13.36 5.25
C MET A 270 -21.14 13.12 4.03
N GLU A 271 -22.42 12.84 4.25
CA GLU A 271 -23.41 12.81 3.18
C GLU A 271 -23.63 14.22 2.62
N SER A 272 -23.66 14.31 1.29
CA SER A 272 -23.94 15.58 0.62
C SER A 272 -25.38 16.04 0.93
N GLY A 273 -25.52 17.25 1.48
CA GLY A 273 -26.81 17.87 1.77
C GLY A 273 -27.47 17.47 3.10
N THR A 274 -26.83 16.60 3.89
CA THR A 274 -27.29 16.24 5.25
C THR A 274 -26.11 16.33 6.21
N ASN A 275 -26.33 16.80 7.45
CA ASN A 275 -25.29 16.76 8.49
C ASN A 275 -25.15 15.35 9.09
N ARG A 276 -25.20 14.31 8.24
CA ARG A 276 -25.07 12.92 8.65
C ARG A 276 -23.74 12.37 8.14
N GLU A 277 -23.09 11.58 8.98
CA GLU A 277 -21.93 10.81 8.60
C GLU A 277 -22.35 9.71 7.63
N ARG A 278 -21.63 9.61 6.50
CA ARG A 278 -21.83 8.52 5.55
C ARG A 278 -21.32 7.22 6.17
N LEU A 279 -22.13 6.17 6.11
CA LEU A 279 -21.72 4.85 6.56
C LEU A 279 -20.41 4.45 5.86
N ASN A 280 -19.32 4.34 6.62
CA ASN A 280 -18.04 3.89 6.10
C ASN A 280 -17.98 2.35 6.14
N LEU A 281 -18.17 1.74 4.98
CA LEU A 281 -18.09 0.28 4.81
C LEU A 281 -16.66 -0.20 4.51
N SER A 282 -15.72 0.72 4.29
CA SER A 282 -14.34 0.38 3.93
C SER A 282 -13.50 0.15 5.20
N ILE A 283 -13.67 -1.02 5.79
CA ILE A 283 -12.87 -1.52 6.92
C ILE A 283 -12.11 -2.77 6.49
N TRP A 284 -10.89 -2.95 6.99
CA TRP A 284 -10.05 -4.09 6.65
C TRP A 284 -9.09 -4.47 7.77
N ALA A 285 -8.62 -5.71 7.72
CA ALA A 285 -7.43 -6.17 8.43
C ALA A 285 -6.66 -7.08 7.46
N ALA A 286 -5.76 -6.48 6.66
CA ALA A 286 -5.18 -7.11 5.48
C ALA A 286 -3.74 -6.65 5.21
N LEU A 287 -3.05 -7.33 4.32
CA LEU A 287 -1.78 -6.91 3.76
C LEU A 287 -1.98 -6.31 2.36
N ALA A 288 -1.27 -5.21 2.08
CA ALA A 288 -1.12 -4.68 0.74
C ALA A 288 0.23 -5.12 0.15
N ILE A 289 0.21 -5.72 -1.03
CA ILE A 289 1.41 -6.14 -1.74
C ILE A 289 1.51 -5.28 -3.00
N MET A 290 2.58 -4.51 -3.11
CA MET A 290 2.72 -3.52 -4.17
C MET A 290 4.07 -3.66 -4.87
N SER A 291 4.12 -3.32 -6.15
CA SER A 291 5.39 -3.26 -6.88
C SER A 291 5.66 -1.89 -7.48
N SER A 292 6.94 -1.58 -7.69
CA SER A 292 7.36 -0.39 -8.42
C SER A 292 8.76 -0.54 -9.03
N ASN A 293 9.11 0.41 -9.89
CA ASN A 293 10.44 0.50 -10.49
C ASN A 293 11.43 1.34 -9.63
N ARG A 294 11.00 1.80 -8.45
CA ARG A 294 11.83 2.56 -7.49
C ARG A 294 11.58 2.06 -6.08
N GLY A 295 12.54 2.26 -5.21
CA GLY A 295 12.40 1.95 -3.79
C GLY A 295 11.34 2.83 -3.11
N ALA A 296 10.70 2.31 -2.08
CA ALA A 296 9.73 3.05 -1.28
C ALA A 296 10.36 4.29 -0.62
N MET A 297 11.65 4.23 -0.29
CA MET A 297 12.40 5.37 0.24
C MET A 297 12.43 6.54 -0.73
N ASP A 298 12.61 6.27 -2.04
CA ASP A 298 12.59 7.31 -3.08
C ASP A 298 11.21 7.97 -3.19
N TYR A 299 10.14 7.19 -3.04
CA TYR A 299 8.77 7.70 -3.03
C TYR A 299 8.51 8.58 -1.81
N LEU A 300 8.90 8.12 -0.62
CA LEU A 300 8.70 8.85 0.62
C LEU A 300 9.53 10.14 0.66
N ALA A 301 10.79 10.09 0.21
CA ALA A 301 11.65 11.28 0.08
C ALA A 301 11.15 12.26 -0.99
N GLY A 302 10.51 11.77 -2.05
CA GLY A 302 9.91 12.59 -3.11
C GLY A 302 8.61 13.29 -2.69
N ALA A 303 7.86 12.71 -1.76
CA ALA A 303 6.56 13.22 -1.31
C ALA A 303 6.67 14.33 -0.25
N ARG A 304 7.70 14.29 0.59
CA ARG A 304 7.92 15.22 1.71
C ARG A 304 9.41 15.45 1.91
N ASP A 305 9.76 16.57 2.52
CA ASP A 305 11.14 16.90 2.89
C ASP A 305 11.77 15.88 3.86
N HIS A 306 10.96 15.03 4.48
CA HIS A 306 11.40 13.91 5.34
C HIS A 306 10.43 12.75 5.26
N ALA A 307 10.94 11.53 4.93
CA ALA A 307 10.21 10.29 5.21
C ALA A 307 10.11 10.15 6.74
N SER A 308 8.89 10.14 7.28
CA SER A 308 8.77 9.92 8.71
C SER A 308 9.09 8.47 9.05
N GLU A 309 9.80 8.25 10.13
CA GLU A 309 10.08 6.90 10.66
C GLU A 309 8.79 6.07 10.80
N GLY A 310 7.68 6.73 11.16
CA GLY A 310 6.38 6.10 11.27
C GLY A 310 5.84 5.50 9.97
N GLU A 311 6.16 6.07 8.81
CA GLU A 311 5.77 5.54 7.49
C GLU A 311 6.57 4.28 7.16
N LEU A 312 7.89 4.32 7.39
CA LEU A 312 8.79 3.19 7.15
C LEU A 312 8.45 1.98 8.04
N ARG A 313 8.02 2.21 9.28
CA ARG A 313 7.59 1.14 10.18
C ARG A 313 6.31 0.41 9.72
N ARG A 314 5.59 0.94 8.70
CA ARG A 314 4.37 0.35 8.12
C ARG A 314 4.61 -0.33 6.78
N LEU A 315 5.88 -0.50 6.41
CA LEU A 315 6.32 -1.03 5.13
C LEU A 315 7.44 -2.05 5.33
N ILE A 316 7.41 -3.13 4.57
CA ILE A 316 8.56 -4.03 4.38
C ILE A 316 8.87 -4.03 2.88
N GLU A 317 10.11 -3.70 2.52
CA GLU A 317 10.54 -3.63 1.13
C GLU A 317 11.47 -4.77 0.77
N PHE A 318 11.16 -5.43 -0.36
CA PHE A 318 12.01 -6.38 -1.04
C PHE A 318 12.64 -5.72 -2.26
N ALA A 319 13.93 -5.41 -2.19
CA ALA A 319 14.70 -4.94 -3.33
C ALA A 319 15.15 -6.15 -4.17
N MET A 320 14.59 -6.28 -5.37
CA MET A 320 14.88 -7.40 -6.28
C MET A 320 15.76 -6.91 -7.43
N ASP A 321 17.07 -6.80 -7.18
CA ASP A 321 18.02 -6.25 -8.17
C ASP A 321 18.72 -7.32 -9.00
N GLN A 322 18.60 -8.60 -8.61
CA GLN A 322 19.25 -9.70 -9.33
C GLN A 322 18.42 -10.13 -10.54
N LYS A 323 18.99 -10.00 -11.73
CA LYS A 323 18.40 -10.46 -12.97
C LYS A 323 18.32 -11.99 -13.01
N LEU A 324 17.16 -12.51 -13.39
CA LEU A 324 16.89 -13.94 -13.44
C LEU A 324 16.97 -14.44 -14.89
N GLU A 325 17.69 -15.54 -15.09
CA GLU A 325 17.70 -16.26 -16.36
C GLU A 325 16.71 -17.42 -16.30
N TRP A 326 15.91 -17.56 -17.34
CA TRP A 326 14.85 -18.54 -17.44
C TRP A 326 15.06 -19.44 -18.66
N ASN A 327 14.94 -20.74 -18.47
CA ASN A 327 14.81 -21.67 -19.60
C ASN A 327 13.34 -21.71 -20.09
N GLN A 328 13.12 -22.31 -21.25
CA GLN A 328 11.80 -22.33 -21.89
C GLN A 328 10.74 -23.06 -21.06
N ASP A 329 11.13 -24.15 -20.37
CA ASP A 329 10.21 -24.94 -19.54
C ASP A 329 9.75 -24.13 -18.32
N GLU A 330 10.65 -23.39 -17.68
CA GLU A 330 10.33 -22.49 -16.57
C GLU A 330 9.42 -21.35 -17.03
N ILE A 331 9.66 -20.75 -18.20
CA ILE A 331 8.77 -19.73 -18.79
C ILE A 331 7.36 -20.31 -18.99
N ASN A 332 7.26 -21.51 -19.55
CA ASN A 332 5.98 -22.18 -19.78
C ASN A 332 5.28 -22.50 -18.44
N LEU A 333 6.06 -22.91 -17.44
CA LEU A 333 5.55 -23.22 -16.11
C LEU A 333 5.01 -21.95 -15.42
N ILE A 334 5.74 -20.82 -15.47
CA ILE A 334 5.28 -19.54 -14.94
C ILE A 334 3.99 -19.10 -15.63
N LYS A 335 3.92 -19.18 -16.96
CA LYS A 335 2.71 -18.87 -17.73
C LYS A 335 1.53 -19.75 -17.36
N SER A 336 1.77 -20.99 -16.90
CA SER A 336 0.71 -21.90 -16.49
C SER A 336 -0.10 -21.40 -15.29
N LEU A 337 0.43 -20.46 -14.49
CA LEU A 337 -0.33 -19.80 -13.42
C LEU A 337 -1.62 -19.13 -13.93
N HIS A 338 -1.62 -18.63 -15.18
CA HIS A 338 -2.80 -18.01 -15.79
C HIS A 338 -3.94 -19.00 -16.05
N SER A 339 -3.66 -20.30 -15.96
CA SER A 339 -4.65 -21.37 -16.12
C SER A 339 -4.77 -22.26 -14.88
N ASN A 340 -4.01 -21.96 -13.81
CA ASN A 340 -4.01 -22.72 -12.56
C ASN A 340 -3.95 -21.76 -11.38
N TYR A 341 -5.10 -21.34 -10.86
CA TYR A 341 -5.21 -20.33 -9.81
C TYR A 341 -6.46 -20.53 -8.95
N GLY A 342 -6.49 -19.91 -7.77
CA GLY A 342 -7.61 -19.92 -6.84
C GLY A 342 -7.81 -21.26 -6.09
N LEU A 343 -7.07 -22.29 -6.49
CA LEU A 343 -7.18 -23.63 -5.93
C LEU A 343 -6.65 -23.71 -4.51
N ALA A 344 -5.46 -23.12 -4.28
CA ALA A 344 -4.84 -23.02 -2.97
C ALA A 344 -5.73 -22.24 -1.99
N GLY A 345 -6.29 -21.11 -2.44
CA GLY A 345 -7.21 -20.28 -1.65
C GLY A 345 -8.49 -21.01 -1.28
N ASN A 346 -9.02 -21.85 -2.17
CA ASN A 346 -10.22 -22.65 -1.87
C ASN A 346 -9.98 -23.67 -0.73
N ILE A 347 -8.83 -24.36 -0.75
CA ILE A 347 -8.44 -25.28 0.33
C ILE A 347 -8.15 -24.49 1.61
N TYR A 348 -7.41 -23.38 1.47
CA TYR A 348 -6.99 -22.57 2.61
C TYR A 348 -8.18 -21.91 3.31
N ALA A 349 -9.16 -21.38 2.58
CA ALA A 349 -10.35 -20.78 3.15
C ALA A 349 -11.13 -21.74 4.06
N GLN A 350 -11.31 -23.01 3.63
CA GLN A 350 -11.93 -24.03 4.47
C GLN A 350 -11.07 -24.35 5.69
N TYR A 351 -9.76 -24.51 5.49
CA TYR A 351 -8.83 -24.80 6.59
C TYR A 351 -8.83 -23.68 7.65
N LEU A 352 -8.91 -22.42 7.22
CA LEU A 352 -8.98 -21.26 8.11
C LEU A 352 -10.21 -21.28 9.03
N VAL A 353 -11.38 -21.61 8.52
CA VAL A 353 -12.61 -21.67 9.33
C VAL A 353 -12.66 -22.89 10.23
N ASP A 354 -12.17 -24.03 9.75
CA ASP A 354 -12.19 -25.29 10.52
C ASP A 354 -11.26 -25.25 11.73
N HIS A 355 -10.14 -24.48 11.66
CA HIS A 355 -9.09 -24.43 12.69
C HIS A 355 -8.87 -23.04 13.28
N ARG A 356 -9.86 -22.15 13.24
CA ARG A 356 -9.70 -20.72 13.53
C ARG A 356 -9.00 -20.42 14.86
N GLU A 357 -9.42 -21.04 15.97
CA GLU A 357 -8.85 -20.73 17.28
C GLU A 357 -7.39 -21.22 17.41
N GLU A 358 -7.09 -22.39 16.85
CA GLU A 358 -5.72 -22.91 16.78
C GLU A 358 -4.84 -21.99 15.92
N ILE A 359 -5.36 -21.51 14.78
CA ILE A 359 -4.64 -20.60 13.87
C ILE A 359 -4.39 -19.26 14.53
N LYS A 360 -5.36 -18.72 15.28
CA LYS A 360 -5.19 -17.48 16.04
C LYS A 360 -4.10 -17.62 17.10
N ALA A 361 -4.08 -18.73 17.85
CA ALA A 361 -3.05 -19.02 18.83
C ALA A 361 -1.66 -19.14 18.16
N LEU A 362 -1.56 -19.94 17.09
CA LEU A 362 -0.35 -20.12 16.31
C LEU A 362 0.18 -18.78 15.76
N THR A 363 -0.70 -17.93 15.22
CA THR A 363 -0.31 -16.63 14.66
C THR A 363 0.30 -15.74 15.73
N ASN A 364 -0.30 -15.67 16.93
CA ASN A 364 0.23 -14.87 18.02
C ASN A 364 1.55 -15.44 18.58
N GLU A 365 1.70 -16.76 18.63
CA GLU A 365 2.93 -17.44 18.98
C GLU A 365 4.05 -17.09 17.97
N CYS A 366 3.77 -17.18 16.67
CA CYS A 366 4.72 -16.81 15.62
C CYS A 366 5.12 -15.33 15.74
N VAL A 367 4.18 -14.41 16.01
CA VAL A 367 4.51 -13.00 16.23
C VAL A 367 5.44 -12.82 17.42
N ALA A 368 5.17 -13.49 18.55
CA ALA A 368 6.04 -13.43 19.73
C ALA A 368 7.44 -13.99 19.44
N GLN A 369 7.54 -15.10 18.70
CA GLN A 369 8.83 -15.67 18.28
C GLN A 369 9.61 -14.70 17.38
N MET A 370 8.94 -13.98 16.46
CA MET A 370 9.62 -12.99 15.61
C MET A 370 10.16 -11.81 16.39
N TYR A 371 9.50 -11.37 17.47
CA TYR A 371 10.07 -10.36 18.34
C TYR A 371 11.41 -10.81 18.95
N ALA A 372 11.49 -12.06 19.39
CA ALA A 372 12.71 -12.62 19.96
C ALA A 372 13.81 -12.86 18.89
N GLU A 373 13.44 -13.47 17.76
CA GLU A 373 14.35 -13.83 16.66
C GLU A 373 15.01 -12.59 16.03
N PHE A 374 14.25 -11.50 15.89
CA PHE A 374 14.72 -10.25 15.28
C PHE A 374 15.28 -9.26 16.31
N ASN A 375 15.26 -9.59 17.60
CA ASN A 375 15.57 -8.66 18.68
C ASN A 375 14.85 -7.31 18.44
N ALA A 376 13.54 -7.37 18.27
CA ALA A 376 12.75 -6.27 17.75
C ALA A 376 12.32 -5.30 18.84
N ALA A 377 12.35 -3.99 18.53
CA ALA A 377 11.84 -2.94 19.40
C ALA A 377 10.30 -2.83 19.28
N SER A 378 9.67 -2.19 20.27
CA SER A 378 8.21 -2.04 20.34
C SER A 378 7.61 -1.24 19.18
N ASP A 379 8.36 -0.34 18.57
CA ASP A 379 7.98 0.46 17.39
C ASP A 379 8.01 -0.34 16.07
N GLU A 380 8.60 -1.55 16.07
CA GLU A 380 8.65 -2.48 14.94
C GLU A 380 7.42 -3.41 14.85
N ARG A 381 6.38 -3.12 15.60
CA ARG A 381 5.18 -3.98 15.74
C ARG A 381 4.53 -4.40 14.43
N PHE A 382 4.47 -3.53 13.44
CA PHE A 382 3.88 -3.85 12.14
C PHE A 382 4.73 -4.85 11.36
N TRP A 383 6.05 -4.72 11.44
CA TRP A 383 6.97 -5.67 10.83
C TRP A 383 6.84 -7.05 11.49
N MET A 384 6.89 -7.10 12.82
CA MET A 384 6.81 -8.37 13.55
C MET A 384 5.47 -9.07 13.35
N ALA A 385 4.37 -8.33 13.36
CA ALA A 385 3.05 -8.86 13.04
C ALA A 385 2.99 -9.42 11.62
N THR A 386 3.53 -8.70 10.63
CA THR A 386 3.55 -9.15 9.23
C THR A 386 4.37 -10.43 9.08
N VAL A 387 5.60 -10.45 9.60
CA VAL A 387 6.47 -11.64 9.50
C VAL A 387 5.87 -12.82 10.27
N GLY A 388 5.32 -12.58 11.47
CA GLY A 388 4.63 -13.62 12.24
C GLY A 388 3.44 -14.22 11.49
N CYS A 389 2.61 -13.40 10.84
CA CYS A 389 1.54 -13.89 9.98
C CYS A 389 2.06 -14.70 8.78
N VAL A 390 3.17 -14.26 8.15
CA VAL A 390 3.78 -15.00 7.04
C VAL A 390 4.32 -16.35 7.49
N VAL A 391 5.01 -16.40 8.63
CA VAL A 391 5.50 -17.66 9.21
C VAL A 391 4.34 -18.60 9.54
N ALA A 392 3.29 -18.09 10.17
CA ALA A 392 2.09 -18.85 10.43
C ALA A 392 1.46 -19.38 9.14
N ALA A 393 1.31 -18.56 8.10
CA ALA A 393 0.77 -18.99 6.80
C ALA A 393 1.63 -20.10 6.15
N CYS A 394 2.96 -20.01 6.23
CA CYS A 394 3.85 -21.08 5.75
C CYS A 394 3.60 -22.41 6.49
N ILE A 395 3.48 -22.36 7.82
CA ILE A 395 3.17 -23.54 8.65
C ILE A 395 1.81 -24.11 8.27
N LEU A 396 0.80 -23.25 8.07
CA LEU A 396 -0.56 -23.67 7.71
C LEU A 396 -0.60 -24.29 6.31
N PHE A 397 0.12 -23.76 5.33
CA PHE A 397 0.23 -24.33 3.99
C PHE A 397 0.83 -25.72 4.02
N ASN A 398 1.87 -25.93 4.86
CA ASN A 398 2.49 -27.24 5.08
C ASN A 398 1.51 -28.20 5.76
N ARG A 399 0.83 -27.78 6.83
CA ARG A 399 -0.14 -28.60 7.57
C ARG A 399 -1.37 -28.99 6.73
N ALA A 400 -1.90 -28.04 5.95
CA ALA A 400 -3.03 -28.27 5.06
C ALA A 400 -2.65 -29.05 3.78
N GLY A 401 -1.38 -29.40 3.59
CA GLY A 401 -0.90 -30.08 2.40
C GLY A 401 -1.06 -29.28 1.11
N ILE A 402 -1.10 -27.94 1.20
CA ILE A 402 -1.24 -27.05 0.04
C ILE A 402 0.07 -27.01 -0.75
N ALA A 403 1.19 -26.72 -0.09
CA ALA A 403 2.52 -26.72 -0.67
C ALA A 403 3.58 -26.89 0.43
N ALA A 404 4.77 -27.38 0.07
CA ALA A 404 5.91 -27.51 0.98
C ALA A 404 6.72 -26.22 0.99
N ILE A 405 6.48 -25.36 1.99
CA ILE A 405 7.13 -24.06 2.12
C ILE A 405 8.28 -24.14 3.15
N PRO A 406 9.52 -23.80 2.78
CA PRO A 406 10.66 -23.80 3.70
C PRO A 406 10.61 -22.59 4.63
N VAL A 407 10.05 -22.77 5.83
CA VAL A 407 9.75 -21.69 6.79
C VAL A 407 10.99 -20.90 7.18
N HIS A 408 12.12 -21.59 7.44
CA HIS A 408 13.36 -20.95 7.84
C HIS A 408 13.88 -19.97 6.79
N GLU A 409 13.87 -20.37 5.52
CA GLU A 409 14.35 -19.54 4.41
C GLU A 409 13.48 -18.28 4.22
N ILE A 410 12.19 -18.39 4.50
CA ILE A 410 11.27 -17.24 4.47
C ILE A 410 11.57 -16.27 5.62
N ILE A 411 11.86 -16.78 6.82
CA ILE A 411 12.29 -15.95 7.96
C ILE A 411 13.57 -15.17 7.58
N GLU A 412 14.57 -15.86 7.04
CA GLU A 412 15.84 -15.23 6.65
C GLU A 412 15.66 -14.20 5.51
N ALA A 413 14.73 -14.44 4.57
CA ALA A 413 14.39 -13.46 3.55
C ALA A 413 13.86 -12.15 4.18
N TYR A 414 12.90 -12.24 5.11
CA TYR A 414 12.38 -11.07 5.82
C TYR A 414 13.44 -10.41 6.72
N LYS A 415 14.30 -11.19 7.35
CA LYS A 415 15.38 -10.69 8.23
C LYS A 415 16.35 -9.78 7.47
N ARG A 416 16.76 -10.18 6.26
CA ARG A 416 17.61 -9.35 5.39
C ARG A 416 16.94 -8.00 5.10
N GLN A 417 15.66 -7.99 4.75
CA GLN A 417 14.95 -6.75 4.41
C GLN A 417 14.80 -5.83 5.63
N ILE A 418 14.47 -6.39 6.80
CA ILE A 418 14.33 -5.60 8.03
C ILE A 418 15.65 -5.01 8.49
N ILE A 419 16.78 -5.74 8.35
CA ILE A 419 18.12 -5.20 8.63
C ILE A 419 18.39 -4.00 7.71
N THR A 420 18.09 -4.09 6.43
CA THR A 420 18.24 -3.00 5.47
C THR A 420 17.35 -1.80 5.84
N LEU A 421 16.09 -2.03 6.19
CA LEU A 421 15.17 -0.96 6.61
C LEU A 421 15.65 -0.27 7.91
N ARG A 422 16.15 -1.04 8.88
CA ARG A 422 16.76 -0.48 10.10
C ARG A 422 17.98 0.40 9.78
N ALA A 423 18.81 -0.03 8.83
CA ALA A 423 19.95 0.77 8.37
C ALA A 423 19.49 2.05 7.68
N CYS A 424 18.47 1.99 6.83
CA CYS A 424 17.88 3.16 6.19
C CYS A 424 17.29 4.16 7.21
N ILE A 425 16.59 3.67 8.23
CA ILE A 425 16.03 4.51 9.31
C ILE A 425 17.16 5.17 10.13
N LYS A 426 18.24 4.45 10.42
CA LYS A 426 19.42 5.00 11.11
C LYS A 426 20.22 5.96 10.24
N GLY A 427 20.43 5.60 8.96
CA GLY A 427 21.18 6.42 7.99
C GLY A 427 20.39 7.60 7.45
N GLY A 428 19.06 7.55 7.49
CA GLY A 428 18.18 8.67 7.11
C GLY A 428 18.20 9.85 8.08
N LYS A 429 18.81 9.70 9.23
CA LYS A 429 19.16 10.81 10.13
C LYS A 429 20.50 11.40 9.68
N ARG A 430 20.50 12.18 8.56
CA ARG A 430 21.61 13.09 8.32
C ARG A 430 21.76 13.94 9.58
N SER A 431 22.98 13.98 10.12
CA SER A 431 23.25 14.89 11.25
C SER A 431 23.26 16.33 10.75
N ALA A 432 22.97 17.29 11.63
CA ALA A 432 23.13 18.70 11.30
C ALA A 432 24.57 19.00 10.84
N GLU A 433 25.54 18.26 11.33
CA GLU A 433 26.93 18.34 10.90
C GLU A 433 27.15 17.89 9.46
N ASP A 434 26.50 16.80 9.01
CA ASP A 434 26.57 16.32 7.63
C ASP A 434 25.99 17.38 6.66
N VAL A 435 24.89 18.03 7.04
CA VAL A 435 24.28 19.12 6.26
C VAL A 435 25.20 20.33 6.21
N LEU A 436 25.84 20.69 7.32
CA LEU A 436 26.80 21.80 7.37
C LEU A 436 28.03 21.50 6.50
N ASN A 437 28.59 20.29 6.60
CA ASN A 437 29.74 19.88 5.82
C ASN A 437 29.43 19.87 4.31
N ALA A 438 28.25 19.36 3.92
CA ALA A 438 27.79 19.40 2.53
C ALA A 438 27.65 20.86 2.02
N TYR A 439 27.10 21.77 2.84
CA TYR A 439 27.02 23.19 2.49
C TYR A 439 28.41 23.81 2.25
N ILE A 440 29.35 23.54 3.17
CA ILE A 440 30.73 24.07 3.03
C ILE A 440 31.40 23.48 1.80
N GLN A 441 31.25 22.19 1.50
CA GLN A 441 31.81 21.56 0.30
C GLN A 441 31.24 22.15 -1.00
N GLU A 442 29.91 22.25 -1.08
CA GLU A 442 29.25 22.77 -2.31
C GLU A 442 29.61 24.20 -2.63
N TYR A 443 29.77 25.03 -1.59
CA TYR A 443 30.04 26.46 -1.76
C TYR A 443 31.46 26.89 -1.37
N GLN A 444 32.40 25.95 -1.28
CA GLN A 444 33.78 26.16 -0.81
C GLN A 444 34.46 27.39 -1.47
N GLY A 445 34.34 27.54 -2.81
CA GLY A 445 34.90 28.68 -3.57
C GLY A 445 34.15 30.02 -3.42
N LYS A 446 33.03 30.05 -2.65
CA LYS A 446 32.16 31.23 -2.50
C LYS A 446 32.14 31.78 -1.06
N PHE A 447 33.11 31.39 -0.23
CA PHE A 447 33.28 31.94 1.11
C PHE A 447 34.26 33.11 1.11
N VAL A 448 33.93 34.14 1.88
CA VAL A 448 34.88 35.23 2.22
C VAL A 448 35.72 34.77 3.40
N VAL A 449 37.02 34.68 3.25
CA VAL A 449 37.96 34.28 4.30
C VAL A 449 38.71 35.48 4.86
N VAL A 450 38.67 35.66 6.18
CA VAL A 450 39.36 36.74 6.90
C VAL A 450 40.25 36.18 7.99
N LYS A 451 41.52 36.55 7.97
CA LYS A 451 42.47 36.21 9.05
C LYS A 451 42.68 37.42 9.95
N TYR A 452 42.57 37.22 11.28
CA TYR A 452 42.87 38.22 12.28
C TYR A 452 44.39 38.20 12.56
N GLY A 453 45.04 39.37 12.55
CA GLY A 453 46.50 39.52 12.77
C GLY A 453 47.34 39.76 11.51
N GLU A 454 46.81 39.53 10.32
CA GLU A 454 47.44 39.93 9.05
C GLU A 454 46.54 40.90 8.31
N LYS A 455 47.12 41.81 7.49
CA LYS A 455 46.34 42.64 6.56
C LYS A 455 45.52 41.71 5.72
N ALA A 456 44.20 41.93 5.67
CA ALA A 456 43.28 41.13 4.89
C ALA A 456 43.79 40.93 3.47
N SER A 457 44.28 39.73 3.16
CA SER A 457 44.62 39.38 1.77
C SER A 457 43.36 38.87 1.10
N PRO A 458 43.05 39.35 -0.11
CA PRO A 458 41.87 38.85 -0.86
C PRO A 458 42.04 37.43 -1.40
N ALA A 459 43.17 36.78 -1.18
CA ALA A 459 43.44 35.42 -1.58
C ALA A 459 43.79 34.59 -0.35
N ALA A 460 42.85 33.79 0.16
CA ALA A 460 43.16 32.71 1.09
C ALA A 460 43.36 31.43 0.28
N MET A 461 44.49 30.76 0.53
CA MET A 461 44.76 29.45 -0.03
C MET A 461 44.11 28.38 0.88
N PHE A 462 43.32 27.49 0.31
CA PHE A 462 43.05 26.21 0.93
C PHE A 462 44.26 25.27 0.76
N SER A 463 44.38 24.24 1.59
CA SER A 463 45.54 23.35 1.64
C SER A 463 45.84 22.59 0.33
N ASP A 464 44.93 22.60 -0.64
CA ASP A 464 45.10 22.03 -1.99
C ASP A 464 45.70 22.99 -3.02
N GLY A 465 46.07 24.20 -2.61
CA GLY A 465 46.61 25.23 -3.48
C GLY A 465 45.56 25.98 -4.32
N THR A 466 44.28 25.74 -4.11
CA THR A 466 43.21 26.44 -4.83
C THR A 466 43.06 27.84 -4.30
N THR A 467 43.38 28.84 -5.13
CA THR A 467 43.17 30.25 -4.80
C THR A 467 41.68 30.58 -4.92
N ILE A 468 41.03 31.04 -3.85
CA ILE A 468 39.69 31.60 -3.94
C ILE A 468 39.81 32.88 -4.77
N GLY A 469 39.27 32.86 -5.98
CA GLY A 469 39.26 34.00 -6.86
C GLY A 469 38.64 35.22 -6.20
N LYS A 470 39.08 36.42 -6.57
CA LYS A 470 38.50 37.70 -6.16
C LYS A 470 36.99 37.67 -6.37
N GLN A 471 36.23 37.46 -5.30
CA GLN A 471 34.77 37.57 -5.38
C GLN A 471 34.41 39.04 -5.44
N THR A 472 33.96 39.45 -6.60
CA THR A 472 33.68 40.85 -6.92
C THR A 472 32.22 41.22 -6.81
N THR A 473 31.32 40.24 -6.68
CA THR A 473 29.88 40.49 -6.64
C THR A 473 29.22 39.94 -5.38
N ARG A 474 28.31 40.72 -4.81
CA ARG A 474 27.49 40.36 -3.62
C ARG A 474 26.65 39.10 -3.81
N ALA A 475 26.28 38.79 -5.05
CA ALA A 475 25.44 37.64 -5.39
C ALA A 475 26.16 36.28 -5.27
N GLU A 476 27.49 36.27 -5.17
CA GLU A 476 28.33 35.06 -5.14
C GLU A 476 28.76 34.64 -3.73
N VAL A 477 28.51 35.49 -2.71
CA VAL A 477 28.94 35.20 -1.34
C VAL A 477 27.94 34.27 -0.64
N MET A 478 28.34 33.04 -0.38
CA MET A 478 27.54 32.02 0.31
C MET A 478 27.87 31.91 1.80
N GLY A 479 29.00 32.42 2.23
CA GLY A 479 29.40 32.43 3.63
C GLY A 479 30.67 33.25 3.90
N ARG A 480 31.05 33.31 5.17
CA ARG A 480 32.26 33.98 5.64
C ARG A 480 32.95 33.13 6.68
N VAL A 481 34.25 33.03 6.62
CA VAL A 481 35.12 32.35 7.56
C VAL A 481 36.08 33.35 8.20
N GLU A 482 36.11 33.36 9.52
CA GLU A 482 37.03 34.21 10.29
C GLU A 482 38.00 33.34 11.11
N HIS A 483 39.31 33.49 10.86
CA HIS A 483 40.34 32.77 11.61
C HIS A 483 40.96 33.67 12.66
N GLY A 484 41.31 33.15 13.85
CA GLY A 484 42.09 33.81 14.86
C GLY A 484 41.31 34.79 15.76
N VAL A 485 39.99 34.69 15.80
CA VAL A 485 39.14 35.45 16.76
C VAL A 485 39.24 34.85 18.16
N THR A 486 39.44 33.53 18.24
CA THR A 486 39.74 32.76 19.45
C THR A 486 40.98 31.92 19.17
N GLU A 487 41.88 31.71 20.18
CA GLU A 487 43.09 30.89 19.98
C GLU A 487 42.72 29.51 19.42
N GLY A 488 43.17 29.20 18.21
CA GLY A 488 42.91 27.95 17.50
C GLY A 488 41.49 27.74 16.99
N GLY A 489 40.65 28.78 16.95
CA GLY A 489 39.25 28.67 16.52
C GLY A 489 38.98 29.24 15.14
N VAL A 490 37.96 28.69 14.47
CA VAL A 490 37.41 29.18 13.21
C VAL A 490 35.93 29.47 13.40
N ASP A 491 35.53 30.68 13.01
CA ASP A 491 34.14 31.12 13.02
C ASP A 491 33.56 31.10 11.60
N PHE A 492 32.55 30.29 11.38
CA PHE A 492 31.76 30.27 10.14
C PHE A 492 30.55 31.15 10.31
N TYR A 493 30.30 32.03 9.34
CA TYR A 493 29.10 32.84 9.25
C TYR A 493 28.36 32.47 7.97
N ILE A 494 27.13 32.00 8.08
CA ILE A 494 26.29 31.59 6.96
C ILE A 494 25.00 32.41 7.03
N GLU A 495 24.56 33.00 5.91
CA GLU A 495 23.27 33.70 5.86
C GLU A 495 22.15 32.71 6.23
N GLU A 496 21.31 33.09 7.19
CA GLU A 496 20.23 32.21 7.70
C GLU A 496 19.27 31.76 6.58
N ARG A 497 18.96 32.65 5.64
CA ARG A 497 18.10 32.36 4.50
C ARG A 497 18.71 31.29 3.57
N LEU A 498 20.02 31.41 3.28
CA LEU A 498 20.73 30.45 2.42
C LEU A 498 20.80 29.08 3.07
N MET A 499 21.11 29.00 4.38
CA MET A 499 21.12 27.74 5.11
C MET A 499 19.72 27.10 5.16
N ARG A 500 18.66 27.90 5.34
CA ARG A 500 17.29 27.40 5.30
C ARG A 500 16.92 26.80 3.95
N MET A 501 17.29 27.47 2.86
CA MET A 501 17.10 26.96 1.49
C MET A 501 17.90 25.67 1.26
N PHE A 502 19.13 25.63 1.74
CA PHE A 502 19.99 24.46 1.60
C PHE A 502 19.44 23.26 2.39
N CYS A 503 19.02 23.47 3.64
CA CYS A 503 18.35 22.44 4.43
C CYS A 503 17.13 21.89 3.68
N SER A 504 16.29 22.76 3.10
CA SER A 504 15.14 22.36 2.28
C SER A 504 15.54 21.51 1.08
N ASN A 505 16.58 21.92 0.35
CA ASN A 505 17.11 21.16 -0.80
C ASN A 505 17.68 19.79 -0.39
N MET A 506 18.25 19.72 0.81
CA MET A 506 18.78 18.47 1.38
C MET A 506 17.72 17.64 2.10
N SER A 507 16.45 18.04 2.04
CA SER A 507 15.34 17.42 2.77
C SER A 507 15.59 17.32 4.28
N PHE A 508 16.17 18.35 4.88
CA PHE A 508 16.45 18.45 6.31
C PHE A 508 15.70 19.61 6.96
N SER A 509 15.07 19.40 8.13
CA SER A 509 14.36 20.47 8.83
C SER A 509 15.33 21.53 9.34
N TYR A 510 15.14 22.78 8.91
CA TYR A 510 15.93 23.89 9.42
C TYR A 510 15.78 24.11 10.93
N THR A 511 14.61 23.81 11.49
CA THR A 511 14.38 23.84 12.94
C THR A 511 15.22 22.79 13.68
N ASN A 512 15.24 21.57 13.14
CA ASN A 512 16.09 20.50 13.69
C ASN A 512 17.58 20.84 13.47
N PHE A 513 17.96 21.37 12.30
CA PHE A 513 19.33 21.85 12.07
C PHE A 513 19.78 22.82 13.17
N LYS A 514 18.98 23.82 13.51
CA LYS A 514 19.31 24.79 14.57
C LYS A 514 19.47 24.13 15.95
N SER A 515 18.58 23.20 16.28
CA SER A 515 18.61 22.49 17.56
C SER A 515 19.84 21.59 17.65
N ASP A 516 20.08 20.79 16.62
CA ASP A 516 21.10 19.75 16.65
C ASP A 516 22.51 20.32 16.50
N ILE A 517 22.69 21.36 15.65
CA ILE A 517 23.99 22.02 15.48
C ILE A 517 24.40 22.77 16.76
N ALA A 518 23.43 23.31 17.51
CA ALA A 518 23.69 23.97 18.78
C ALA A 518 24.08 22.99 19.92
N GLN A 519 23.80 21.70 19.76
CA GLN A 519 24.25 20.65 20.69
C GLN A 519 25.71 20.23 20.43
N GLN A 520 26.19 20.40 19.20
CA GLN A 520 27.50 19.93 18.75
C GLN A 520 28.55 21.05 18.71
N PHE A 521 28.12 22.27 18.43
CA PHE A 521 28.98 23.45 18.24
C PHE A 521 28.49 24.65 19.04
N THR A 522 29.40 25.62 19.30
CA THR A 522 28.98 26.92 19.81
C THR A 522 28.31 27.72 18.70
N VAL A 523 26.99 27.90 18.80
CA VAL A 523 26.17 28.58 17.78
C VAL A 523 25.62 29.89 18.32
N THR A 524 25.71 30.96 17.53
CA THR A 524 25.11 32.26 17.83
C THR A 524 24.33 32.78 16.63
N PHE A 525 23.07 33.18 16.84
CA PHE A 525 22.27 33.82 15.81
C PHE A 525 22.47 35.33 15.84
N ILE A 526 22.91 35.91 14.72
CA ILE A 526 23.26 37.31 14.62
C ILE A 526 22.26 38.00 13.67
N SER A 527 21.55 39.01 14.16
CA SER A 527 20.50 39.70 13.37
C SER A 527 21.08 40.52 12.20
N LYS A 528 22.31 41.01 12.35
CA LYS A 528 23.02 41.81 11.30
C LYS A 528 24.52 41.51 11.33
N LYS A 529 25.00 40.72 10.37
CA LYS A 529 26.44 40.51 10.09
C LYS A 529 26.77 41.11 8.73
N ASP A 530 27.80 41.91 8.67
CA ASP A 530 28.36 42.35 7.37
C ASP A 530 29.32 41.26 6.87
N MET A 531 28.89 40.53 5.86
CA MET A 531 29.64 39.41 5.27
C MET A 531 30.87 39.87 4.51
N MET A 532 30.89 41.16 4.06
CA MET A 532 31.98 41.78 3.29
C MET A 532 32.87 42.67 4.14
N SER A 533 32.67 42.78 5.44
CA SER A 533 33.51 43.62 6.29
C SER A 533 34.97 43.19 6.21
N LYS A 534 35.90 44.18 6.17
CA LYS A 534 37.36 43.98 5.97
C LYS A 534 37.75 43.41 4.60
N THR A 535 36.88 43.53 3.60
CA THR A 535 37.17 43.26 2.20
C THR A 535 36.97 44.52 1.36
N GLU A 536 37.39 44.52 0.08
CA GLU A 536 37.20 45.64 -0.84
C GLU A 536 35.78 45.70 -1.45
N GLY A 537 34.91 44.71 -1.12
CA GLY A 537 33.56 44.61 -1.66
C GLY A 537 32.54 45.52 -0.92
N PRO A 538 31.40 45.82 -1.55
CA PRO A 538 30.34 46.60 -0.92
C PRO A 538 29.75 45.89 0.31
N PRO A 539 29.28 46.64 1.33
CA PRO A 539 28.70 46.02 2.54
C PRO A 539 27.54 45.08 2.24
N MET A 540 27.59 43.88 2.80
CA MET A 540 26.49 42.86 2.72
C MET A 540 26.04 42.52 4.13
N ARG A 541 24.99 43.19 4.60
CA ARG A 541 24.43 42.97 5.96
C ARG A 541 23.25 42.01 5.89
N VAL A 542 23.41 40.84 6.55
CA VAL A 542 22.42 39.78 6.57
C VAL A 542 22.24 39.22 7.99
N ALA A 543 21.12 38.57 8.22
CA ALA A 543 20.98 37.70 9.38
C ALA A 543 21.82 36.44 9.15
N ALA A 544 22.68 36.12 10.08
CA ALA A 544 23.63 35.01 9.95
C ALA A 544 23.67 34.09 11.14
N ILE A 545 23.97 32.84 10.87
CA ILE A 545 24.31 31.85 11.87
C ILE A 545 25.84 31.88 12.00
N LYS A 546 26.33 32.12 13.24
CA LYS A 546 27.73 31.96 13.58
C LYS A 546 27.91 30.58 14.19
N ILE A 547 28.81 29.78 13.63
CA ILE A 547 29.20 28.45 14.12
C ILE A 547 30.70 28.49 14.42
N SER A 548 31.04 28.29 15.69
CA SER A 548 32.46 28.32 16.13
C SER A 548 32.96 26.88 16.31
N ARG A 549 34.08 26.55 15.63
CA ARG A 549 34.80 25.27 15.77
C ARG A 549 36.19 25.53 16.38
N HIS A 550 36.56 24.72 17.39
CA HIS A 550 37.96 24.60 17.83
C HIS A 550 38.65 23.54 16.96
N ILE A 551 39.69 23.94 16.25
CA ILE A 551 40.42 23.08 15.34
C ILE A 551 41.85 23.00 15.84
N HIS A 552 42.38 21.78 16.03
CA HIS A 552 43.74 21.56 16.44
C HIS A 552 44.77 21.77 15.32
N THR A 553 44.34 21.63 14.05
CA THR A 553 45.13 21.97 12.83
C THR A 553 44.22 22.49 11.70
N LEU A 554 44.78 23.35 10.82
CA LEU A 554 44.06 23.85 9.65
C LEU A 554 43.65 22.73 8.66
N GLU A 555 44.37 21.60 8.68
CA GLU A 555 44.09 20.42 7.86
C GLU A 555 42.83 19.67 8.32
N ASP A 556 42.53 19.66 9.63
CA ASP A 556 41.32 19.03 10.18
C ASP A 556 40.03 19.77 9.83
N ALA A 557 40.13 21.03 9.42
CA ALA A 557 38.98 21.88 9.08
C ALA A 557 38.43 21.64 7.67
N VAL A 558 39.26 21.13 6.76
CA VAL A 558 38.98 21.07 5.31
C VAL A 558 39.13 19.65 4.77
N LEU A 559 39.79 18.74 5.48
CA LEU A 559 40.19 17.42 5.01
C LEU A 559 39.82 16.31 6.00
N GLN A 560 38.55 16.04 6.20
CA GLN A 560 38.16 14.63 6.28
C GLN A 560 37.44 14.30 4.97
N PRO A 561 38.13 13.64 4.02
CA PRO A 561 37.41 12.99 2.93
C PRO A 561 36.49 11.97 3.61
N VAL A 562 35.22 12.02 3.28
CA VAL A 562 34.31 10.91 3.50
C VAL A 562 35.02 9.67 2.96
N ILE A 563 35.54 8.82 3.85
CA ILE A 563 36.03 7.50 3.46
C ILE A 563 34.79 6.82 2.87
N PRO A 564 34.80 6.45 1.57
CA PRO A 564 33.73 5.62 1.06
C PRO A 564 33.75 4.34 1.89
N VAL A 565 32.65 4.07 2.57
CA VAL A 565 32.45 2.77 3.21
C VAL A 565 32.59 1.76 2.09
N ALA A 566 33.72 1.06 2.08
CA ALA A 566 33.92 -0.06 1.20
C ALA A 566 32.83 -1.07 1.52
N VAL A 567 31.93 -1.23 0.55
CA VAL A 567 31.00 -2.35 0.51
C VAL A 567 31.88 -3.59 0.35
N GLY A 568 32.06 -4.33 1.43
CA GLY A 568 32.59 -5.67 1.45
C GLY A 568 31.45 -6.68 1.56
#